data_b094dd4ae23ece6b6e214f1410babd42
#
_entry.id   b094dd4ae23ece6b6e214f1410babd42
#
_cell.length_a   1.000
_cell.length_b   1.000
_cell.length_c   1.000
_cell.angle_alpha   90.00
_cell.angle_beta   90.00
_cell.angle_gamma   90.00
#
_symmetry.space_group_name_H-M   'P 1'
#
loop_
_entity.id
_entity.type
_entity.pdbx_description
1 polymer ?
#
loop_
_entity_poly.entity_id
_entity_poly.type
_entity_poly.pdbx_seq_one_letter_code
_entity_poly.pdbx_strand_id
1 'polypeptide(L)'
;MESATSPGPSESMPLEIEHYALTDTGIRRAHNEDAYDLVPDYGLYVVADGMGGHASGQVASRLAVSHIKRYVVDLSRRPGHELTFPVRPGSTNEERLLSNAIQWANERVFIESMKDRRYDGMGTTIVAVLRAGNRLVLGHVGDSRVYRFRENELQQLTRDDSLLNHYIQMGRLQTRAEIDAFQEKNIIVKALGLKDYVEPSISSTGQRPGDIYLLCTDGLTDQLDDTAIAQILRDHEDSLQDACDTYIRLANEAGGKDNCSVMLLRVTGTSDSSRKMRDTAPNIPVVVTFEDDEEPTESGSNESVEMRSEVP
;
A
#
# COMPACT_ATOMS: atom_id res chain seq x y z
N MET A 1 -26.53 -51.32 -17.63
CA MET A 1 -26.69 -49.85 -17.81
C MET A 1 -25.99 -49.19 -16.61
N GLU A 2 -24.71 -48.92 -16.77
CA GLU A 2 -23.93 -48.17 -15.77
C GLU A 2 -24.15 -46.70 -16.00
N SER A 3 -24.65 -46.01 -14.97
CA SER A 3 -24.83 -44.58 -14.95
C SER A 3 -23.48 -43.93 -14.74
N ALA A 4 -22.95 -43.24 -15.76
CA ALA A 4 -21.79 -42.40 -15.66
C ALA A 4 -22.15 -41.21 -14.75
N THR A 5 -21.56 -41.15 -13.56
CA THR A 5 -21.56 -39.98 -12.67
C THR A 5 -20.71 -38.88 -13.31
N SER A 6 -21.33 -37.73 -13.59
CA SER A 6 -20.64 -36.53 -14.02
C SER A 6 -19.61 -36.14 -12.97
N PRO A 7 -18.40 -35.71 -13.36
CA PRO A 7 -17.43 -35.18 -12.40
C PRO A 7 -18.00 -33.90 -11.75
N GLY A 8 -17.99 -33.90 -10.42
CA GLY A 8 -18.34 -32.72 -9.63
C GLY A 8 -17.43 -31.52 -9.95
N PRO A 9 -17.80 -30.27 -9.53
CA PRO A 9 -17.01 -29.10 -9.79
C PRO A 9 -15.60 -29.31 -9.24
N SER A 10 -14.58 -29.16 -10.09
CA SER A 10 -13.17 -29.23 -9.69
C SER A 10 -12.92 -28.20 -8.57
N GLU A 11 -12.59 -28.69 -7.39
CA GLU A 11 -12.07 -27.83 -6.34
C GLU A 11 -10.87 -27.09 -6.93
N SER A 12 -11.02 -25.77 -7.11
CA SER A 12 -9.92 -24.93 -7.55
C SER A 12 -8.84 -24.97 -6.47
N MET A 13 -7.67 -25.47 -6.83
CA MET A 13 -6.54 -25.53 -5.92
C MET A 13 -6.24 -24.13 -5.37
N PRO A 14 -5.88 -24.01 -4.08
CA PRO A 14 -5.57 -22.71 -3.49
C PRO A 14 -4.36 -22.10 -4.20
N LEU A 15 -4.48 -20.83 -4.58
CA LEU A 15 -3.38 -20.06 -5.14
C LEU A 15 -2.45 -19.62 -3.99
N GLU A 16 -1.15 -19.55 -4.26
CA GLU A 16 -0.16 -19.01 -3.35
C GLU A 16 0.44 -17.73 -3.94
N ILE A 17 1.08 -16.90 -3.11
CA ILE A 17 1.77 -15.69 -3.54
C ILE A 17 3.23 -15.76 -3.11
N GLU A 18 4.12 -15.90 -4.09
CA GLU A 18 5.54 -15.62 -3.94
C GLU A 18 5.74 -14.11 -3.97
N HIS A 19 6.62 -13.56 -3.13
CA HIS A 19 6.81 -12.13 -3.04
C HIS A 19 8.27 -11.75 -2.80
N TYR A 20 8.64 -10.57 -3.28
CA TYR A 20 9.91 -9.92 -2.99
C TYR A 20 9.72 -8.41 -3.00
N ALA A 21 10.44 -7.68 -2.15
CA ALA A 21 10.39 -6.23 -2.10
C ALA A 21 11.78 -5.65 -1.84
N LEU A 22 12.05 -4.49 -2.42
CA LEU A 22 13.28 -3.76 -2.27
C LEU A 22 12.99 -2.26 -2.26
N THR A 23 13.75 -1.52 -1.46
CA THR A 23 13.72 -0.06 -1.42
C THR A 23 15.13 0.49 -1.44
N ASP A 24 15.33 1.61 -2.12
CA ASP A 24 16.61 2.31 -2.24
C ASP A 24 16.41 3.82 -2.07
N THR A 25 17.39 4.47 -1.46
CA THR A 25 17.33 5.92 -1.22
C THR A 25 17.46 6.73 -2.51
N GLY A 26 17.93 6.12 -3.59
CA GLY A 26 18.29 6.85 -4.78
C GLY A 26 19.66 7.55 -4.63
N ILE A 27 20.05 8.28 -5.67
CA ILE A 27 21.38 8.95 -5.71
C ILE A 27 21.29 10.40 -5.20
N ARG A 28 20.14 11.02 -5.25
CA ARG A 28 19.94 12.45 -4.98
C ARG A 28 19.37 12.76 -3.61
N ARG A 29 18.70 11.83 -2.99
CA ARG A 29 18.08 12.01 -1.67
C ARG A 29 19.06 11.67 -0.55
N ALA A 30 18.95 12.38 0.58
CA ALA A 30 19.76 12.09 1.77
C ALA A 30 19.15 10.99 2.65
N HIS A 31 17.83 10.84 2.60
CA HIS A 31 17.05 9.91 3.41
C HIS A 31 16.05 9.16 2.52
N ASN A 32 15.71 7.96 2.95
CA ASN A 32 14.63 7.20 2.34
C ASN A 32 13.34 7.48 3.11
N GLU A 33 12.39 8.16 2.46
CA GLU A 33 11.08 8.49 3.00
C GLU A 33 10.01 7.46 2.57
N ASP A 34 10.36 6.50 1.71
CA ASP A 34 9.52 5.36 1.39
C ASP A 34 9.43 4.37 2.54
N ALA A 35 8.33 3.63 2.58
CA ALA A 35 8.14 2.50 3.48
C ALA A 35 7.32 1.40 2.82
N TYR A 36 7.53 0.14 3.22
CA TYR A 36 6.71 -0.98 2.80
C TYR A 36 6.57 -2.02 3.92
N ASP A 37 5.56 -2.85 3.81
CA ASP A 37 5.43 -4.07 4.65
C ASP A 37 4.80 -5.21 3.85
N LEU A 38 5.24 -6.41 4.20
CA LEU A 38 4.77 -7.69 3.69
C LEU A 38 4.19 -8.47 4.86
N VAL A 39 2.89 -8.77 4.82
CA VAL A 39 2.19 -9.54 5.86
C VAL A 39 1.51 -10.76 5.22
N PRO A 40 2.29 -11.75 4.75
CA PRO A 40 1.80 -12.86 3.93
C PRO A 40 0.72 -13.70 4.61
N ASP A 41 0.82 -13.89 5.93
CA ASP A 41 -0.17 -14.64 6.73
C ASP A 41 -1.58 -14.03 6.66
N TYR A 42 -1.67 -12.73 6.37
CA TYR A 42 -2.92 -12.00 6.19
C TYR A 42 -3.17 -11.62 4.73
N GLY A 43 -2.26 -11.99 3.84
CA GLY A 43 -2.33 -11.64 2.42
C GLY A 43 -2.25 -10.14 2.16
N LEU A 44 -1.61 -9.36 3.04
CA LEU A 44 -1.50 -7.91 2.96
C LEU A 44 -0.10 -7.49 2.51
N TYR A 45 -0.06 -6.59 1.53
CA TYR A 45 1.15 -6.03 0.93
C TYR A 45 0.95 -4.53 0.76
N VAL A 46 1.88 -3.72 1.24
CA VAL A 46 1.73 -2.26 1.32
C VAL A 46 3.02 -1.56 0.93
N VAL A 47 2.91 -0.51 0.11
CA VAL A 47 4.01 0.41 -0.23
C VAL A 47 3.49 1.83 -0.04
N ALA A 48 4.34 2.71 0.49
CA ALA A 48 4.05 4.10 0.80
C ALA A 48 5.23 4.99 0.45
N ASP A 49 4.97 6.15 -0.17
CA ASP A 49 5.93 7.19 -0.48
C ASP A 49 5.66 8.39 0.41
N GLY A 50 6.62 8.71 1.26
CA GLY A 50 6.50 9.76 2.25
C GLY A 50 6.89 11.12 1.70
N MET A 51 6.05 12.13 1.93
CA MET A 51 6.32 13.51 1.57
C MET A 51 6.32 14.44 2.78
N GLY A 52 7.25 15.41 2.77
CA GLY A 52 7.34 16.44 3.81
C GLY A 52 8.74 17.02 3.91
N GLY A 53 8.90 18.08 4.73
CA GLY A 53 10.22 18.65 5.00
C GLY A 53 10.96 17.89 6.12
N HIS A 54 12.30 17.76 6.04
CA HIS A 54 13.16 17.32 7.15
C HIS A 54 12.85 15.92 7.72
N ALA A 55 12.72 14.89 6.91
CA ALA A 55 12.42 13.52 7.32
C ALA A 55 11.00 13.28 7.90
N SER A 56 10.09 14.26 7.80
CA SER A 56 8.71 14.07 8.22
C SER A 56 7.94 13.12 7.28
N GLY A 57 8.31 13.05 6.01
CA GLY A 57 7.79 12.07 5.05
C GLY A 57 8.08 10.63 5.50
N GLN A 58 9.29 10.36 6.00
CA GLN A 58 9.66 9.06 6.55
C GLN A 58 8.76 8.64 7.73
N VAL A 59 8.39 9.62 8.58
CA VAL A 59 7.47 9.36 9.70
C VAL A 59 6.08 9.05 9.16
N ALA A 60 5.58 9.82 8.21
CA ALA A 60 4.26 9.64 7.63
C ALA A 60 4.10 8.27 6.95
N SER A 61 5.05 7.88 6.08
CA SER A 61 5.01 6.60 5.36
C SER A 61 5.06 5.39 6.31
N ARG A 62 5.97 5.42 7.30
CA ARG A 62 6.10 4.34 8.31
C ARG A 62 4.87 4.22 9.18
N LEU A 63 4.31 5.34 9.64
CA LEU A 63 3.06 5.35 10.40
C LEU A 63 1.91 4.76 9.59
N ALA A 64 1.73 5.20 8.34
CA ALA A 64 0.67 4.71 7.48
C ALA A 64 0.75 3.19 7.29
N VAL A 65 1.92 2.67 6.91
CA VAL A 65 2.17 1.23 6.72
C VAL A 65 1.88 0.45 8.01
N SER A 66 2.42 0.91 9.14
CA SER A 66 2.24 0.26 10.45
C SER A 66 0.77 0.22 10.88
N HIS A 67 0.04 1.32 10.70
CA HIS A 67 -1.37 1.39 11.08
C HIS A 67 -2.28 0.56 10.17
N ILE A 68 -2.01 0.51 8.85
CA ILE A 68 -2.74 -0.38 7.93
C ILE A 68 -2.55 -1.83 8.34
N LYS A 69 -1.30 -2.25 8.58
CA LYS A 69 -0.98 -3.60 9.06
C LYS A 69 -1.73 -3.92 10.34
N ARG A 70 -1.59 -3.06 11.37
CA ARG A 70 -2.24 -3.27 12.67
C ARG A 70 -3.75 -3.42 12.52
N TYR A 71 -4.39 -2.54 11.77
CA TYR A 71 -5.83 -2.56 11.56
C TYR A 71 -6.30 -3.86 10.91
N VAL A 72 -5.65 -4.28 9.82
CA VAL A 72 -5.99 -5.52 9.11
C VAL A 72 -5.78 -6.75 10.00
N VAL A 73 -4.65 -6.83 10.71
CA VAL A 73 -4.34 -7.95 11.61
C VAL A 73 -5.34 -8.03 12.76
N ASP A 74 -5.65 -6.92 13.42
CA ASP A 74 -6.55 -6.88 14.58
C ASP A 74 -7.99 -7.24 14.20
N LEU A 75 -8.49 -6.72 13.08
CA LEU A 75 -9.84 -7.03 12.64
C LEU A 75 -9.98 -8.44 12.05
N SER A 76 -8.96 -8.97 11.41
CA SER A 76 -8.97 -10.37 10.96
C SER A 76 -9.09 -11.36 12.12
N ARG A 77 -8.63 -10.97 13.31
CA ARG A 77 -8.76 -11.78 14.55
C ARG A 77 -10.09 -11.59 15.28
N ARG A 78 -10.89 -10.58 14.89
CA ARG A 78 -12.15 -10.23 15.55
C ARG A 78 -13.29 -10.14 14.54
N PRO A 79 -13.76 -11.26 13.99
CA PRO A 79 -14.85 -11.26 13.03
C PRO A 79 -16.12 -10.65 13.66
N GLY A 80 -16.79 -9.78 12.91
CA GLY A 80 -18.00 -9.09 13.35
C GLY A 80 -17.79 -7.75 14.07
N HIS A 81 -16.54 -7.25 14.13
CA HIS A 81 -16.28 -5.90 14.63
C HIS A 81 -16.87 -4.84 13.70
N GLU A 82 -17.47 -3.79 14.27
CA GLU A 82 -17.96 -2.66 13.48
C GLU A 82 -16.80 -1.86 12.89
N LEU A 83 -16.96 -1.47 11.63
CA LEU A 83 -15.98 -0.64 10.94
C LEU A 83 -16.15 0.82 11.38
N THR A 84 -15.04 1.51 11.55
CA THR A 84 -15.01 2.89 12.06
C THR A 84 -15.52 3.90 11.04
N PHE A 85 -15.25 3.66 9.76
CA PHE A 85 -15.55 4.61 8.69
C PHE A 85 -16.64 4.09 7.74
N PRO A 86 -17.44 5.01 7.17
CA PRO A 86 -18.41 4.65 6.14
C PRO A 86 -17.74 3.98 4.94
N VAL A 87 -18.41 3.01 4.36
CA VAL A 87 -17.93 2.28 3.18
C VAL A 87 -18.94 2.36 2.05
N ARG A 88 -18.46 2.23 0.82
CA ARG A 88 -19.32 2.24 -0.37
C ARG A 88 -20.33 1.08 -0.29
N PRO A 89 -21.63 1.33 -0.54
CA PRO A 89 -22.63 0.28 -0.59
C PRO A 89 -22.27 -0.80 -1.61
N GLY A 90 -22.47 -2.07 -1.24
CA GLY A 90 -22.16 -3.21 -2.12
C GLY A 90 -20.70 -3.70 -2.10
N SER A 91 -19.83 -3.05 -1.32
CA SER A 91 -18.45 -3.53 -1.14
C SER A 91 -18.39 -4.86 -0.41
N THR A 92 -17.42 -5.71 -0.81
CA THR A 92 -17.09 -6.96 -0.09
C THR A 92 -16.49 -6.66 1.29
N ASN A 93 -16.37 -7.69 2.13
CA ASN A 93 -15.78 -7.52 3.47
C ASN A 93 -14.32 -7.07 3.38
N GLU A 94 -13.56 -7.60 2.44
CA GLU A 94 -12.15 -7.28 2.25
C GLU A 94 -11.97 -5.87 1.66
N GLU A 95 -12.85 -5.44 0.74
CA GLU A 95 -12.86 -4.05 0.24
C GLU A 95 -13.18 -3.07 1.38
N ARG A 96 -14.12 -3.42 2.23
CA ARG A 96 -14.47 -2.63 3.42
C ARG A 96 -13.32 -2.58 4.42
N LEU A 97 -12.68 -3.73 4.68
CA LEU A 97 -11.54 -3.84 5.59
C LEU A 97 -10.38 -2.97 5.11
N LEU A 98 -9.98 -3.09 3.83
CA LEU A 98 -8.86 -2.33 3.29
C LEU A 98 -9.16 -0.82 3.25
N SER A 99 -10.38 -0.43 2.84
CA SER A 99 -10.81 0.98 2.86
C SER A 99 -10.71 1.58 4.25
N ASN A 100 -11.20 0.87 5.27
CA ASN A 100 -11.15 1.34 6.65
C ASN A 100 -9.73 1.37 7.21
N ALA A 101 -8.88 0.39 6.85
CA ALA A 101 -7.48 0.38 7.26
C ALA A 101 -6.72 1.62 6.74
N ILE A 102 -6.97 2.00 5.47
CA ILE A 102 -6.34 3.19 4.87
C ILE A 102 -6.87 4.48 5.53
N GLN A 103 -8.18 4.58 5.77
CA GLN A 103 -8.74 5.76 6.44
C GLN A 103 -8.29 5.87 7.90
N TRP A 104 -8.20 4.75 8.61
CA TRP A 104 -7.62 4.71 9.95
C TRP A 104 -6.18 5.20 9.96
N ALA A 105 -5.37 4.72 9.02
CA ALA A 105 -3.99 5.18 8.89
C ALA A 105 -3.91 6.68 8.59
N ASN A 106 -4.77 7.19 7.69
CA ASN A 106 -4.88 8.63 7.41
C ASN A 106 -5.12 9.44 8.69
N GLU A 107 -6.13 9.04 9.47
CA GLU A 107 -6.46 9.75 10.73
C GLU A 107 -5.25 9.76 11.68
N ARG A 108 -4.52 8.63 11.81
CA ARG A 108 -3.35 8.54 12.69
C ARG A 108 -2.19 9.42 12.22
N VAL A 109 -1.89 9.43 10.92
CA VAL A 109 -0.87 10.30 10.35
C VAL A 109 -1.26 11.78 10.53
N PHE A 110 -2.53 12.12 10.29
CA PHE A 110 -3.04 13.49 10.48
C PHE A 110 -2.95 13.94 11.95
N ILE A 111 -3.40 13.09 12.89
CA ILE A 111 -3.30 13.42 14.33
C ILE A 111 -1.83 13.60 14.74
N GLU A 112 -0.92 12.77 14.24
CA GLU A 112 0.50 12.90 14.56
C GLU A 112 1.09 14.19 14.01
N SER A 113 0.71 14.61 12.79
CA SER A 113 1.18 15.87 12.20
C SER A 113 0.76 17.10 13.04
N MET A 114 -0.35 17.02 13.76
CA MET A 114 -0.84 18.11 14.62
C MET A 114 -0.15 18.20 15.99
N LYS A 115 0.56 17.15 16.42
CA LYS A 115 1.23 17.12 17.74
C LYS A 115 2.53 17.93 17.76
N ASP A 116 3.26 17.98 16.66
CA ASP A 116 4.57 18.64 16.60
C ASP A 116 4.74 19.41 15.29
N ARG A 117 5.13 20.66 15.39
CA ARG A 117 5.39 21.53 14.21
C ARG A 117 6.44 20.99 13.25
N ARG A 118 7.31 20.08 13.70
CA ARG A 118 8.27 19.39 12.82
C ARG A 118 7.60 18.49 11.80
N TYR A 119 6.37 18.07 12.09
CA TYR A 119 5.55 17.19 11.25
C TYR A 119 4.45 17.96 10.49
N ASP A 120 4.46 19.30 10.55
CA ASP A 120 3.48 20.12 9.86
C ASP A 120 3.53 19.88 8.34
N GLY A 121 2.39 19.52 7.77
CA GLY A 121 2.28 19.19 6.34
C GLY A 121 2.89 17.85 5.92
N MET A 122 3.27 16.97 6.85
CA MET A 122 3.69 15.62 6.48
C MET A 122 2.53 14.83 5.87
N GLY A 123 2.84 14.02 4.89
CA GLY A 123 1.89 13.14 4.24
C GLY A 123 2.56 11.94 3.60
N THR A 124 1.77 11.05 3.05
CA THR A 124 2.29 9.91 2.30
C THR A 124 1.27 9.42 1.27
N THR A 125 1.76 8.91 0.16
CA THR A 125 0.96 8.06 -0.72
C THR A 125 0.74 6.70 -0.07
N ILE A 126 -0.13 5.91 -0.63
CA ILE A 126 -0.30 4.50 -0.28
C ILE A 126 -0.78 3.70 -1.49
N VAL A 127 -0.19 2.55 -1.70
CA VAL A 127 -0.76 1.45 -2.46
C VAL A 127 -0.75 0.19 -1.61
N ALA A 128 -1.88 -0.49 -1.54
CA ALA A 128 -2.03 -1.69 -0.75
C ALA A 128 -2.79 -2.76 -1.54
N VAL A 129 -2.36 -4.01 -1.37
CA VAL A 129 -3.01 -5.19 -1.93
C VAL A 129 -3.41 -6.11 -0.78
N LEU A 130 -4.68 -6.51 -0.75
CA LEU A 130 -5.21 -7.48 0.20
C LEU A 130 -5.78 -8.68 -0.56
N ARG A 131 -5.31 -9.87 -0.22
CA ARG A 131 -5.80 -11.11 -0.83
C ARG A 131 -7.18 -11.49 -0.29
N ALA A 132 -8.10 -11.78 -1.19
CA ALA A 132 -9.47 -12.13 -0.93
C ALA A 132 -9.83 -13.42 -1.70
N GLY A 133 -9.42 -14.56 -1.17
CA GLY A 133 -9.58 -15.85 -1.87
C GLY A 133 -8.89 -15.84 -3.24
N ASN A 134 -9.68 -15.91 -4.32
CA ASN A 134 -9.21 -15.92 -5.72
C ASN A 134 -9.12 -14.50 -6.33
N ARG A 135 -9.22 -13.47 -5.52
CA ARG A 135 -9.16 -12.05 -5.93
C ARG A 135 -8.11 -11.31 -5.12
N LEU A 136 -7.63 -10.22 -5.67
CA LEU A 136 -6.88 -9.20 -4.95
C LEU A 136 -7.73 -7.94 -4.87
N VAL A 137 -7.84 -7.40 -3.67
CA VAL A 137 -8.40 -6.07 -3.41
C VAL A 137 -7.26 -5.08 -3.41
N LEU A 138 -7.41 -4.01 -4.17
CA LEU A 138 -6.43 -2.95 -4.34
C LEU A 138 -6.97 -1.69 -3.68
N GLY A 139 -6.15 -1.04 -2.87
CA GLY A 139 -6.46 0.26 -2.29
C GLY A 139 -5.31 1.23 -2.56
N HIS A 140 -5.63 2.47 -2.95
CA HIS A 140 -4.60 3.48 -3.12
C HIS A 140 -5.08 4.90 -2.81
N VAL A 141 -4.13 5.75 -2.45
CA VAL A 141 -4.20 7.21 -2.37
C VAL A 141 -2.85 7.76 -2.83
N GLY A 142 -2.86 8.68 -3.79
CA GLY A 142 -1.65 9.26 -4.36
C GLY A 142 -1.31 8.70 -5.75
N ASP A 143 -0.03 8.73 -6.10
CA ASP A 143 0.51 8.38 -7.42
C ASP A 143 1.46 7.18 -7.43
N SER A 144 1.69 6.55 -6.27
CA SER A 144 2.25 5.21 -6.23
C SER A 144 1.33 4.23 -6.93
N ARG A 145 1.89 3.24 -7.63
CA ARG A 145 1.11 2.45 -8.59
C ARG A 145 1.10 0.97 -8.28
N VAL A 146 0.03 0.30 -8.74
CA VAL A 146 -0.06 -1.15 -8.87
C VAL A 146 -0.23 -1.49 -10.33
N TYR A 147 0.66 -2.35 -10.84
CA TYR A 147 0.57 -2.94 -12.18
C TYR A 147 0.27 -4.45 -12.07
N ARG A 148 -0.33 -4.99 -13.11
CA ARG A 148 -0.43 -6.42 -13.35
C ARG A 148 0.29 -6.76 -14.65
N PHE A 149 1.20 -7.72 -14.58
CA PHE A 149 1.81 -8.36 -15.75
C PHE A 149 1.19 -9.73 -15.94
N ARG A 150 0.57 -9.94 -17.09
CA ARG A 150 -0.14 -11.17 -17.47
C ARG A 150 0.02 -11.39 -18.96
N GLU A 151 0.38 -12.62 -19.38
CA GLU A 151 0.49 -12.95 -20.80
C GLU A 151 1.38 -11.97 -21.58
N ASN A 152 2.51 -11.54 -20.99
CA ASN A 152 3.46 -10.56 -21.52
C ASN A 152 2.92 -9.11 -21.67
N GLU A 153 1.76 -8.81 -21.12
CA GLU A 153 1.18 -7.46 -21.11
C GLU A 153 1.23 -6.85 -19.72
N LEU A 154 1.73 -5.61 -19.65
CA LEU A 154 1.71 -4.79 -18.44
C LEU A 154 0.47 -3.90 -18.46
N GLN A 155 -0.28 -3.92 -17.37
CA GLN A 155 -1.47 -3.09 -17.19
C GLN A 155 -1.39 -2.36 -15.85
N GLN A 156 -1.45 -1.04 -15.86
CA GLN A 156 -1.65 -0.24 -14.65
C GLN A 156 -3.07 -0.47 -14.12
N LEU A 157 -3.19 -0.85 -12.85
CA LEU A 157 -4.48 -1.13 -12.19
C LEU A 157 -4.97 0.03 -11.31
N THR A 158 -4.06 0.87 -10.83
CA THR A 158 -4.36 2.10 -10.10
C THR A 158 -4.45 3.28 -11.06
N ARG A 159 -5.06 4.34 -10.62
CA ARG A 159 -5.09 5.60 -11.34
C ARG A 159 -4.57 6.69 -10.43
N ASP A 160 -3.46 7.31 -10.80
CA ASP A 160 -2.79 8.32 -9.98
C ASP A 160 -3.74 9.46 -9.57
N ASP A 161 -3.75 9.81 -8.30
CA ASP A 161 -4.41 11.00 -7.76
C ASP A 161 -3.54 12.24 -8.02
N SER A 162 -3.21 12.49 -9.32
CA SER A 162 -2.42 13.63 -9.78
C SER A 162 -3.30 14.74 -10.35
N LEU A 163 -2.76 15.96 -10.39
CA LEU A 163 -3.44 17.11 -10.96
C LEU A 163 -3.75 16.88 -12.45
N LEU A 164 -2.86 16.21 -13.17
CA LEU A 164 -3.07 15.79 -14.55
C LEU A 164 -4.35 14.95 -14.69
N ASN A 165 -4.44 13.87 -13.91
CA ASN A 165 -5.59 12.98 -13.97
C ASN A 165 -6.87 13.66 -13.49
N HIS A 166 -6.77 14.57 -12.53
CA HIS A 166 -7.90 15.39 -12.09
C HIS A 166 -8.45 16.26 -13.24
N TYR A 167 -7.58 16.92 -14.01
CA TYR A 167 -7.99 17.75 -15.14
C TYR A 167 -8.55 16.94 -16.32
N ILE A 168 -8.00 15.74 -16.56
CA ILE A 168 -8.58 14.80 -17.54
C ILE A 168 -9.99 14.40 -17.13
N GLN A 169 -10.21 14.07 -15.85
CA GLN A 169 -11.55 13.70 -15.33
C GLN A 169 -12.57 14.85 -15.43
N MET A 170 -12.11 16.08 -15.19
CA MET A 170 -12.95 17.27 -15.33
C MET A 170 -13.21 17.65 -16.80
N GLY A 171 -12.64 16.92 -17.77
CA GLY A 171 -12.72 17.24 -19.19
C GLY A 171 -11.99 18.53 -19.59
N ARG A 172 -11.03 18.98 -18.76
CA ARG A 172 -10.20 20.16 -19.05
C ARG A 172 -9.03 19.86 -19.98
N LEU A 173 -8.56 18.61 -19.98
CA LEU A 173 -7.55 18.07 -20.91
C LEU A 173 -8.20 16.89 -21.65
N GLN A 174 -8.41 17.02 -22.95
CA GLN A 174 -9.15 16.03 -23.75
C GLN A 174 -8.32 15.43 -24.86
N THR A 175 -7.30 16.12 -25.31
CA THR A 175 -6.46 15.67 -26.41
C THR A 175 -5.08 15.22 -25.93
N ARG A 176 -4.45 14.31 -26.69
CA ARG A 176 -3.09 13.87 -26.42
C ARG A 176 -2.11 15.03 -26.35
N ALA A 177 -2.25 16.00 -27.25
CA ALA A 177 -1.38 17.17 -27.31
C ALA A 177 -1.50 18.04 -26.04
N GLU A 178 -2.71 18.25 -25.50
CA GLU A 178 -2.93 18.98 -24.26
C GLU A 178 -2.31 18.24 -23.08
N ILE A 179 -2.48 16.92 -23.01
CA ILE A 179 -1.90 16.05 -21.97
C ILE A 179 -0.36 16.10 -22.02
N ASP A 180 0.22 16.00 -23.22
CA ASP A 180 1.67 16.03 -23.40
C ASP A 180 2.27 17.39 -23.06
N ALA A 181 1.56 18.49 -23.33
CA ALA A 181 1.97 19.86 -23.04
C ALA A 181 1.78 20.27 -21.57
N PHE A 182 1.00 19.52 -20.79
CA PHE A 182 0.74 19.85 -19.38
C PHE A 182 2.01 19.66 -18.54
N GLN A 183 2.43 20.69 -17.81
CA GLN A 183 3.72 20.70 -17.11
C GLN A 183 3.64 20.18 -15.69
N GLU A 184 2.48 20.28 -15.04
CA GLU A 184 2.28 19.94 -13.61
C GLU A 184 1.77 18.50 -13.43
N LYS A 185 2.37 17.53 -14.16
CA LYS A 185 1.89 16.13 -14.23
C LYS A 185 1.99 15.41 -12.89
N ASN A 186 3.03 15.70 -12.11
CA ASN A 186 3.40 14.99 -10.88
C ASN A 186 2.91 15.70 -9.61
N ILE A 187 2.01 16.70 -9.71
CA ILE A 187 1.42 17.31 -8.52
C ILE A 187 0.36 16.35 -7.97
N ILE A 188 0.62 15.82 -6.77
CA ILE A 188 -0.29 14.94 -6.05
C ILE A 188 -1.44 15.78 -5.48
N VAL A 189 -2.68 15.35 -5.71
CA VAL A 189 -3.88 16.04 -5.21
C VAL A 189 -4.52 15.36 -4.00
N LYS A 190 -4.11 14.12 -3.70
CA LYS A 190 -4.51 13.38 -2.52
C LYS A 190 -3.32 12.64 -1.91
N ALA A 191 -3.20 12.73 -0.58
CA ALA A 191 -2.27 11.95 0.22
C ALA A 191 -2.83 11.74 1.62
N LEU A 192 -2.36 10.71 2.32
CA LEU A 192 -2.68 10.48 3.72
C LEU A 192 -2.00 11.54 4.58
N GLY A 193 -2.66 11.94 5.67
CA GLY A 193 -2.11 12.85 6.68
C GLY A 193 -2.28 14.34 6.38
N LEU A 194 -2.67 14.73 5.15
CA LEU A 194 -2.86 16.15 4.81
C LEU A 194 -4.21 16.70 5.29
N LYS A 195 -5.20 15.82 5.51
CA LYS A 195 -6.54 16.16 5.99
C LYS A 195 -7.01 15.08 6.96
N ASP A 196 -7.95 15.43 7.79
CA ASP A 196 -8.61 14.50 8.75
C ASP A 196 -9.32 13.33 8.06
N TYR A 197 -9.74 13.51 6.82
CA TYR A 197 -10.41 12.47 6.02
C TYR A 197 -9.85 12.41 4.61
N VAL A 198 -9.69 11.19 4.10
CA VAL A 198 -9.37 10.89 2.71
C VAL A 198 -10.24 9.73 2.23
N GLU A 199 -10.80 9.81 1.03
CA GLU A 199 -11.49 8.69 0.41
C GLU A 199 -10.50 7.87 -0.43
N PRO A 200 -10.14 6.64 -0.01
CA PRO A 200 -9.25 5.80 -0.79
C PRO A 200 -9.97 5.23 -2.02
N SER A 201 -9.27 5.10 -3.11
CA SER A 201 -9.73 4.39 -4.29
C SER A 201 -9.61 2.89 -4.05
N ILE A 202 -10.73 2.17 -4.05
CA ILE A 202 -10.78 0.72 -3.84
C ILE A 202 -11.28 0.05 -5.11
N SER A 203 -10.57 -0.99 -5.54
CA SER A 203 -10.94 -1.85 -6.66
C SER A 203 -10.57 -3.30 -6.38
N SER A 204 -11.00 -4.22 -7.23
CA SER A 204 -10.60 -5.62 -7.08
C SER A 204 -10.41 -6.28 -8.45
N THR A 205 -9.47 -7.23 -8.52
CA THR A 205 -9.14 -7.99 -9.73
C THR A 205 -9.05 -9.47 -9.45
N GLY A 206 -9.42 -10.30 -10.43
CA GLY A 206 -9.20 -11.73 -10.36
C GLY A 206 -7.73 -12.07 -10.60
N GLN A 207 -7.19 -13.00 -9.81
CA GLN A 207 -5.83 -13.50 -9.96
C GLN A 207 -5.82 -14.84 -10.72
N ARG A 208 -4.72 -15.11 -11.45
CA ARG A 208 -4.46 -16.35 -12.16
C ARG A 208 -3.04 -16.82 -11.88
N PRO A 209 -2.75 -18.14 -11.89
CA PRO A 209 -1.37 -18.60 -11.86
C PRO A 209 -0.55 -17.96 -12.97
N GLY A 210 0.66 -17.51 -12.64
CA GLY A 210 1.57 -16.80 -13.54
C GLY A 210 1.40 -15.27 -13.57
N ASP A 211 0.34 -14.71 -12.98
CA ASP A 211 0.25 -13.25 -12.83
C ASP A 211 1.40 -12.74 -11.96
N ILE A 212 1.98 -11.61 -12.35
CA ILE A 212 2.88 -10.85 -11.50
C ILE A 212 2.26 -9.47 -11.26
N TYR A 213 2.19 -9.06 -10.00
CA TYR A 213 1.78 -7.71 -9.62
C TYR A 213 3.00 -6.95 -9.14
N LEU A 214 3.16 -5.71 -9.63
CA LEU A 214 4.18 -4.77 -9.19
C LEU A 214 3.51 -3.64 -8.44
N LEU A 215 3.92 -3.42 -7.19
CA LEU A 215 3.63 -2.20 -6.43
C LEU A 215 4.91 -1.38 -6.43
N CYS A 216 4.80 -0.08 -6.73
CA CYS A 216 5.98 0.79 -6.76
C CYS A 216 5.64 2.24 -6.41
N THR A 217 6.64 2.97 -5.92
CA THR A 217 6.62 4.42 -5.79
C THR A 217 7.00 5.10 -7.11
N ASP A 218 6.81 6.41 -7.20
CA ASP A 218 7.08 7.22 -8.39
C ASP A 218 8.57 7.26 -8.76
N GLY A 219 9.48 7.03 -7.78
CA GLY A 219 10.91 6.89 -8.05
C GLY A 219 11.27 5.81 -9.06
N LEU A 220 10.40 4.82 -9.29
CA LEU A 220 10.52 3.89 -10.41
C LEU A 220 9.94 4.50 -11.69
N THR A 221 8.69 4.94 -11.66
CA THR A 221 7.89 5.29 -12.85
C THR A 221 8.25 6.65 -13.44
N ASP A 222 8.94 7.50 -12.69
CA ASP A 222 9.55 8.74 -13.17
C ASP A 222 10.86 8.49 -13.94
N GLN A 223 11.48 7.33 -13.75
CA GLN A 223 12.75 6.96 -14.39
C GLN A 223 12.56 5.93 -15.52
N LEU A 224 11.60 5.02 -15.41
CA LEU A 224 11.37 3.94 -16.36
C LEU A 224 9.93 4.02 -16.89
N ASP A 225 9.79 3.94 -18.21
CA ASP A 225 8.47 3.83 -18.83
C ASP A 225 7.88 2.41 -18.72
N ASP A 226 6.59 2.28 -19.00
CA ASP A 226 5.88 0.99 -18.93
C ASP A 226 6.50 -0.09 -19.84
N THR A 227 7.15 0.31 -20.94
CA THR A 227 7.82 -0.61 -21.86
C THR A 227 9.06 -1.23 -21.21
N ALA A 228 9.88 -0.40 -20.56
CA ALA A 228 11.05 -0.85 -19.83
C ALA A 228 10.64 -1.71 -18.62
N ILE A 229 9.61 -1.30 -17.88
CA ILE A 229 9.07 -2.07 -16.75
C ILE A 229 8.61 -3.46 -17.22
N ALA A 230 7.86 -3.55 -18.31
CA ALA A 230 7.41 -4.83 -18.86
C ALA A 230 8.57 -5.70 -19.36
N GLN A 231 9.61 -5.09 -19.94
CA GLN A 231 10.76 -5.83 -20.45
C GLN A 231 11.55 -6.48 -19.31
N ILE A 232 11.75 -5.78 -18.20
CA ILE A 232 12.44 -6.33 -17.03
C ILE A 232 11.70 -7.55 -16.48
N LEU A 233 10.36 -7.52 -16.42
CA LEU A 233 9.57 -8.68 -15.98
C LEU A 233 9.69 -9.87 -16.92
N ARG A 234 9.79 -9.64 -18.25
CA ARG A 234 10.04 -10.73 -19.21
C ARG A 234 11.44 -11.35 -19.05
N ASP A 235 12.45 -10.50 -18.88
CA ASP A 235 13.84 -10.94 -18.79
C ASP A 235 14.14 -11.67 -17.48
N HIS A 236 13.36 -11.40 -16.43
CA HIS A 236 13.54 -11.97 -15.10
C HIS A 236 12.28 -12.73 -14.59
N GLU A 237 11.53 -13.36 -15.51
CA GLU A 237 10.31 -14.07 -15.12
C GLU A 237 10.53 -15.19 -14.09
N ASP A 238 11.76 -15.73 -14.01
CA ASP A 238 12.11 -16.80 -13.08
C ASP A 238 12.50 -16.31 -11.67
N SER A 239 12.84 -15.02 -11.50
CA SER A 239 13.37 -14.47 -10.24
C SER A 239 12.80 -13.09 -9.95
N LEU A 240 11.91 -13.00 -8.94
CA LEU A 240 11.39 -11.71 -8.47
C LEU A 240 12.50 -10.83 -7.88
N GLN A 241 13.50 -11.45 -7.26
CA GLN A 241 14.64 -10.74 -6.71
C GLN A 241 15.43 -10.04 -7.81
N ASP A 242 15.85 -10.77 -8.85
CA ASP A 242 16.66 -10.21 -9.94
C ASP A 242 15.88 -9.11 -10.68
N ALA A 243 14.55 -9.24 -10.80
CA ALA A 243 13.72 -8.19 -11.35
C ALA A 243 13.74 -6.92 -10.46
N CYS A 244 13.55 -7.05 -9.14
CA CYS A 244 13.62 -5.91 -8.22
C CYS A 244 15.00 -5.25 -8.22
N ASP A 245 16.09 -6.03 -8.17
CA ASP A 245 17.45 -5.52 -8.23
C ASP A 245 17.70 -4.75 -9.54
N THR A 246 17.16 -5.24 -10.65
CA THR A 246 17.26 -4.60 -11.96
C THR A 246 16.47 -3.30 -12.01
N TYR A 247 15.25 -3.26 -11.45
CA TYR A 247 14.45 -2.03 -11.35
C TYR A 247 15.21 -0.92 -10.61
N ILE A 248 15.69 -1.22 -9.41
CA ILE A 248 16.42 -0.24 -8.59
C ILE A 248 17.70 0.22 -9.31
N ARG A 249 18.48 -0.71 -9.86
CA ARG A 249 19.71 -0.37 -10.59
C ARG A 249 19.44 0.55 -11.77
N LEU A 250 18.44 0.25 -12.60
CA LEU A 250 18.12 1.06 -13.78
C LEU A 250 17.50 2.40 -13.42
N ALA A 251 16.66 2.49 -12.37
CA ALA A 251 16.14 3.76 -11.86
C ALA A 251 17.29 4.66 -11.38
N ASN A 252 18.29 4.09 -10.69
CA ASN A 252 19.48 4.82 -10.26
C ASN A 252 20.35 5.25 -11.44
N GLU A 253 20.59 4.38 -12.42
CA GLU A 253 21.33 4.71 -13.64
C GLU A 253 20.65 5.82 -14.46
N ALA A 254 19.31 5.89 -14.47
CA ALA A 254 18.54 6.96 -15.10
C ALA A 254 18.59 8.29 -14.34
N GLY A 255 19.21 8.31 -13.16
CA GLY A 255 19.46 9.53 -12.40
C GLY A 255 19.20 9.44 -10.91
N GLY A 256 18.46 8.42 -10.44
CA GLY A 256 18.17 8.18 -9.01
C GLY A 256 17.67 9.41 -8.29
N LYS A 257 16.70 10.12 -8.87
CA LYS A 257 16.25 11.45 -8.41
C LYS A 257 15.48 11.38 -7.12
N ASP A 258 14.82 10.23 -6.88
CA ASP A 258 13.98 9.99 -5.72
C ASP A 258 14.27 8.66 -5.06
N ASN A 259 13.65 8.43 -3.89
CA ASN A 259 13.55 7.12 -3.28
C ASN A 259 12.79 6.20 -4.23
N CYS A 260 13.18 4.96 -4.32
CA CYS A 260 12.58 4.00 -5.23
C CYS A 260 12.26 2.72 -4.48
N SER A 261 10.99 2.40 -4.36
CA SER A 261 10.49 1.17 -3.74
C SER A 261 9.73 0.34 -4.73
N VAL A 262 10.03 -0.95 -4.76
CA VAL A 262 9.39 -1.94 -5.64
C VAL A 262 9.04 -3.18 -4.85
N MET A 263 7.87 -3.74 -5.13
CA MET A 263 7.39 -4.98 -4.54
C MET A 263 6.73 -5.82 -5.63
N LEU A 264 7.19 -7.04 -5.78
CA LEU A 264 6.65 -8.00 -6.74
C LEU A 264 5.92 -9.13 -6.02
N LEU A 265 4.73 -9.46 -6.53
CA LEU A 265 3.87 -10.53 -6.06
C LEU A 265 3.57 -11.46 -7.24
N ARG A 266 4.04 -12.71 -7.20
CA ARG A 266 3.72 -13.72 -8.21
C ARG A 266 2.66 -14.67 -7.70
N VAL A 267 1.62 -14.88 -8.47
CA VAL A 267 0.58 -15.86 -8.18
C VAL A 267 1.05 -17.25 -8.67
N THR A 268 1.17 -18.18 -7.74
CA THR A 268 1.55 -19.57 -8.05
C THR A 268 0.38 -20.53 -7.82
N GLY A 269 0.33 -21.63 -8.55
CA GLY A 269 -0.59 -22.74 -8.28
C GLY A 269 0.07 -23.77 -7.37
N THR A 270 -0.70 -24.47 -6.56
CA THR A 270 -0.18 -25.50 -5.62
C THR A 270 0.56 -26.68 -6.26
N SER A 271 0.50 -26.85 -7.59
CA SER A 271 1.24 -27.92 -8.31
C SER A 271 2.71 -27.58 -8.55
N ASP A 272 3.14 -26.35 -8.29
CA ASP A 272 4.52 -25.87 -8.57
C ASP A 272 5.41 -25.81 -7.32
N SER A 273 5.01 -26.50 -6.25
CA SER A 273 5.74 -26.60 -4.96
C SER A 273 7.14 -27.26 -5.06
N SER A 274 7.62 -27.59 -6.27
CA SER A 274 8.99 -28.05 -6.52
C SER A 274 9.99 -26.90 -6.74
N ARG A 275 9.55 -25.64 -6.93
CA ARG A 275 10.41 -24.47 -6.83
C ARG A 275 10.61 -24.16 -5.36
N LYS A 276 11.70 -24.65 -4.79
CA LYS A 276 12.16 -24.32 -3.44
C LYS A 276 12.01 -22.82 -3.20
N MET A 277 11.34 -22.48 -2.10
CA MET A 277 11.47 -21.19 -1.43
C MET A 277 12.96 -20.82 -1.40
N ARG A 278 13.43 -20.06 -2.37
CA ARG A 278 14.72 -19.41 -2.30
C ARG A 278 14.49 -18.18 -1.45
N ASP A 279 15.29 -18.09 -0.45
CA ASP A 279 15.42 -17.07 0.56
C ASP A 279 14.59 -15.80 0.33
N THR A 280 13.54 -15.67 1.15
CA THR A 280 12.88 -14.38 1.37
C THR A 280 13.96 -13.35 1.69
N ALA A 281 13.89 -12.17 1.04
CA ALA A 281 14.70 -11.03 1.42
C ALA A 281 14.73 -10.92 2.94
N PRO A 282 15.86 -10.54 3.54
CA PRO A 282 15.88 -10.28 4.96
C PRO A 282 14.77 -9.27 5.22
N ASN A 283 13.74 -9.73 5.93
CA ASN A 283 12.70 -8.88 6.44
C ASN A 283 13.43 -7.89 7.35
N ILE A 284 13.78 -6.72 6.83
CA ILE A 284 14.25 -5.63 7.69
C ILE A 284 12.97 -5.17 8.37
N PRO A 285 12.70 -5.65 9.59
CA PRO A 285 11.50 -5.24 10.29
C PRO A 285 11.62 -3.73 10.44
N VAL A 286 10.64 -3.00 9.95
CA VAL A 286 10.42 -1.62 10.36
C VAL A 286 10.06 -1.71 11.84
N VAL A 287 11.08 -1.82 12.69
CA VAL A 287 10.91 -1.78 14.14
C VAL A 287 10.68 -0.32 14.50
N VAL A 288 9.44 0.11 14.38
CA VAL A 288 8.98 1.30 15.07
C VAL A 288 8.63 0.82 16.49
N THR A 289 9.55 0.97 17.41
CA THR A 289 9.23 0.88 18.83
C THR A 289 8.47 2.15 19.17
N PHE A 290 7.14 2.07 19.13
CA PHE A 290 6.32 3.01 19.88
C PHE A 290 6.35 2.54 21.33
N GLU A 291 6.73 3.41 22.27
CA GLU A 291 6.37 3.24 23.67
C GLU A 291 4.85 3.15 23.68
N ASP A 292 4.33 2.02 24.16
CA ASP A 292 2.90 1.83 24.33
C ASP A 292 2.39 2.98 25.19
N ASP A 293 1.49 3.82 24.65
CA ASP A 293 0.69 4.73 25.47
C ASP A 293 -0.15 3.83 26.38
N GLU A 294 0.35 3.62 27.61
CA GLU A 294 -0.43 3.01 28.69
C GLU A 294 -1.68 3.86 28.85
N GLU A 295 -2.85 3.27 28.62
CA GLU A 295 -4.12 3.86 29.02
C GLU A 295 -4.01 4.25 30.50
N PRO A 296 -4.36 5.49 30.89
CA PRO A 296 -4.38 5.85 32.27
C PRO A 296 -5.40 4.96 32.98
N THR A 297 -4.90 4.06 33.81
CA THR A 297 -5.74 3.28 34.73
C THR A 297 -6.42 4.27 35.65
N GLU A 298 -7.76 4.36 35.54
CA GLU A 298 -8.59 5.00 36.56
C GLU A 298 -8.39 4.27 37.90
N SER A 299 -7.45 4.76 38.69
CA SER A 299 -7.40 4.41 40.11
C SER A 299 -8.39 5.30 40.86
N GLY A 300 -9.57 4.74 41.12
CA GLY A 300 -10.51 5.32 42.04
C GLY A 300 -9.89 5.46 43.45
N SER A 301 -9.77 6.68 43.88
CA SER A 301 -9.71 6.99 45.30
C SER A 301 -10.79 7.99 45.64
N ASN A 302 -11.86 7.43 46.22
CA ASN A 302 -12.85 8.15 47.02
C ASN A 302 -12.13 8.77 48.23
N GLU A 303 -11.94 10.06 48.22
CA GLU A 303 -11.79 10.83 49.44
C GLU A 303 -12.93 11.81 49.59
N SER A 304 -13.78 11.46 50.55
CA SER A 304 -14.85 12.30 51.11
C SER A 304 -14.22 13.49 51.83
N VAL A 305 -14.40 14.71 51.30
CA VAL A 305 -14.07 15.96 52.00
C VAL A 305 -15.36 16.49 52.66
N GLU A 306 -15.37 16.39 54.00
CA GLU A 306 -16.33 17.05 54.87
C GLU A 306 -16.29 18.57 54.68
N MET A 307 -17.46 19.15 54.38
CA MET A 307 -17.67 20.61 54.48
C MET A 307 -17.75 21.00 55.96
N ARG A 308 -16.83 21.82 56.38
CA ARG A 308 -17.06 22.69 57.57
C ARG A 308 -17.31 24.11 57.14
N SER A 309 -18.52 24.54 57.48
CA SER A 309 -18.95 25.93 57.46
C SER A 309 -18.29 26.73 58.56
N GLU A 310 -17.73 27.87 58.28
CA GLU A 310 -17.64 29.02 59.21
C GLU A 310 -17.62 30.32 58.42
N VAL A 311 -18.64 31.14 58.75
CA VAL A 311 -18.75 32.59 58.52
C VAL A 311 -18.42 33.24 59.85
N PRO A 312 -17.80 34.46 59.90
CA PRO A 312 -18.53 35.69 59.59
C PRO A 312 -17.99 36.47 58.39
#